data_e808b04b6e5d53d67bf4295e310c9c31
#
_entry.id   e808b04b6e5d53d67bf4295e310c9c31
#
_cell.length_a   1.000
_cell.length_b   1.000
_cell.length_c   1.000
_cell.angle_alpha   90.00
_cell.angle_beta   90.00
_cell.angle_gamma   90.00
#
_symmetry.space_group_name_H-M   'P 1'
#
loop_
_entity.id
_entity.type
_entity.pdbx_description
1 polymer ?
#
loop_
_entity_poly.entity_id
_entity_poly.type
_entity_poly.pdbx_seq_one_letter_code
_entity_poly.pdbx_strand_id
1 'polypeptide(L)' 'MPLTQDELQTVINLLDARLDRQYNEEYQNILDKLTEFQWRQYGS' A
#
# COMPACT_ATOMS: atom_id res chain seq x y z
N MET A 1 -13.02 7.69 7.82
CA MET A 1 -13.04 8.35 6.52
C MET A 1 -12.19 7.56 5.53
N PRO A 2 -12.71 7.26 4.36
CA PRO A 2 -11.91 6.53 3.39
C PRO A 2 -10.77 7.41 2.86
N LEU A 3 -9.66 6.76 2.53
CA LEU A 3 -8.53 7.45 1.93
C LEU A 3 -8.84 7.79 0.46
N THR A 4 -8.32 8.91 0.01
CA THR A 4 -8.36 9.22 -1.42
C THR A 4 -7.37 8.31 -2.15
N GLN A 5 -7.49 8.24 -3.47
CA GLN A 5 -6.56 7.46 -4.26
C GLN A 5 -5.12 7.96 -4.07
N ASP A 6 -4.94 9.27 -4.03
CA ASP A 6 -3.61 9.85 -3.83
C ASP A 6 -3.03 9.48 -2.47
N GLU A 7 -3.85 9.57 -1.44
CA GLU A 7 -3.41 9.21 -0.09
C GLU A 7 -3.05 7.74 0.01
N LEU A 8 -3.88 6.89 -0.57
CA LEU A 8 -3.64 5.46 -0.58
C LEU A 8 -2.35 5.13 -1.33
N GLN A 9 -2.14 5.75 -2.49
CA GLN A 9 -0.93 5.55 -3.27
C GLN A 9 0.30 6.00 -2.48
N THR A 10 0.20 7.10 -1.75
CA THR A 10 1.29 7.59 -0.92
C THR A 10 1.67 6.57 0.15
N VAL A 11 0.68 6.00 0.83
CA VAL A 11 0.93 4.99 1.86
C VAL A 11 1.59 3.76 1.24
N ILE A 12 1.10 3.31 0.10
CA ILE A 12 1.68 2.16 -0.60
C ILE A 12 3.15 2.44 -0.95
N ASN A 13 3.43 3.64 -1.46
CA ASN A 13 4.79 4.03 -1.83
C ASN A 13 5.72 4.05 -0.61
N LEU A 14 5.22 4.54 0.52
CA LEU A 14 6.01 4.59 1.76
C LEU A 14 6.36 3.19 2.24
N LEU A 15 5.40 2.28 2.20
CA LEU A 15 5.65 0.89 2.59
C LEU A 15 6.63 0.22 1.63
N ASP A 16 6.48 0.47 0.36
CA ASP A 16 7.37 -0.09 -0.65
C ASP A 16 8.81 0.37 -0.43
N ALA A 17 8.99 1.67 -0.18
CA ALA A 17 10.31 2.22 0.10
C ALA A 17 10.93 1.62 1.37
N ARG A 18 10.09 1.41 2.38
CA ARG A 18 10.54 0.81 3.62
C ARG A 18 11.02 -0.62 3.41
N LEU A 19 10.27 -1.39 2.64
CA LEU A 19 10.61 -2.78 2.33
C LEU A 19 11.88 -2.87 1.48
N ASP A 20 12.13 -1.87 0.66
CA ASP A 20 13.33 -1.80 -0.16
C ASP A 20 14.58 -1.63 0.71
N ARG A 21 14.44 -0.95 1.85
CA ARG A 21 15.54 -0.76 2.78
C ARG A 21 15.78 -1.99 3.65
N GLN A 22 14.71 -2.54 4.19
CA GLN A 22 14.79 -3.71 5.06
C GLN A 22 13.47 -4.45 4.97
N TYR A 23 13.52 -5.69 4.52
CA TYR A 23 12.34 -6.50 4.37
C TYR A 23 11.67 -6.73 5.72
N ASN A 24 10.34 -6.61 5.77
CA ASN A 24 9.54 -6.88 6.95
C ASN A 24 8.27 -7.58 6.50
N GLU A 25 8.06 -8.81 6.98
CA GLU A 25 6.93 -9.62 6.56
C GLU A 25 5.59 -8.96 6.90
N GLU A 26 5.49 -8.33 8.05
CA GLU A 26 4.26 -7.64 8.43
C GLU A 26 3.95 -6.49 7.48
N TYR A 27 4.96 -5.73 7.11
CA TYR A 27 4.78 -4.64 6.16
C TYR A 27 4.43 -5.16 4.79
N GLN A 28 5.03 -6.29 4.39
CA GLN A 28 4.69 -6.89 3.11
C GLN A 28 3.22 -7.31 3.07
N ASN A 29 2.73 -7.90 4.15
CA ASN A 29 1.32 -8.29 4.26
C ASN A 29 0.40 -7.07 4.17
N ILE A 30 0.76 -6.01 4.85
CA ILE A 30 -0.03 -4.77 4.80
C ILE A 30 -0.01 -4.19 3.40
N LEU A 31 1.16 -4.16 2.77
CA LEU A 31 1.29 -3.65 1.42
C LEU A 31 0.42 -4.43 0.44
N ASP A 32 0.43 -5.75 0.55
CA ASP A 32 -0.39 -6.60 -0.30
C ASP A 32 -1.87 -6.28 -0.16
N LYS A 33 -2.32 -6.11 1.08
CA LYS A 33 -3.72 -5.78 1.36
C LYS A 33 -4.09 -4.41 0.82
N LEU A 34 -3.23 -3.43 1.01
CA LEU A 34 -3.49 -2.08 0.52
C LEU A 34 -3.49 -2.04 -1.01
N THR A 35 -2.59 -2.77 -1.64
CA THR A 35 -2.53 -2.84 -3.10
C THR A 35 -3.81 -3.46 -3.65
N GLU A 36 -4.28 -4.54 -3.02
CA GLU A 36 -5.53 -5.17 -3.44
C GLU A 36 -6.70 -4.23 -3.23
N PHE A 37 -6.74 -3.54 -2.10
CA PHE A 37 -7.81 -2.58 -1.82
C PHE A 37 -7.83 -1.47 -2.86
N GLN A 38 -6.66 -0.91 -3.18
CA GLN A 38 -6.56 0.14 -4.19
C GLN A 38 -7.07 -0.36 -5.54
N TRP A 39 -6.67 -1.54 -5.91
CA TRP A 39 -7.06 -2.12 -7.20
C TRP A 39 -8.58 -2.28 -7.28
N ARG A 40 -9.19 -2.78 -6.21
CA ARG A 40 -10.64 -2.97 -6.18
C ARG A 40 -11.42 -1.67 -6.19
N GLN A 41 -10.91 -0.65 -5.50
CA GLN A 41 -11.62 0.62 -5.38
C GLN A 41 -11.38 1.54 -6.56
N TYR A 42 -10.18 1.56 -7.08
CA TYR A 42 -9.78 2.54 -8.07
C TYR A 42 -9.21 1.95 -9.35
N GLY A 43 -8.78 0.72 -9.31
CA GLY A 43 -8.03 0.14 -10.40
C GLY A 43 -8.84 -0.48 -11.51
N SER A 44 -9.95 -0.95 -11.27
CA SER A 44 -10.82 -1.65 -12.22
C SER A 44 -10.16 -1.99 -13.54
#